data_d27209e9f992e704ff82778121724169
#
_entry.id   d27209e9f992e704ff82778121724169
#
_cell.length_a   1.000
_cell.length_b   1.000
_cell.length_c   1.000
_cell.angle_alpha   90.00
_cell.angle_beta   90.00
_cell.angle_gamma   90.00
#
_symmetry.space_group_name_H-M   'P 1'
#
loop_
_entity.id
_entity.type
_entity.pdbx_description
1 polymer ?
#
loop_
_entity_poly.entity_id
_entity_poly.type
_entity_poly.pdbx_seq_one_letter_code
_entity_poly.pdbx_strand_id
1 'polypeptide(L)'
;MNIPSRILVLFSLVLLLGACDPLAKPETMMDEYVKRLANVLDVEPVYSDLIDIERIPRPRERRLSIPEHDINMLDFLSLYGCELQFVVGEKNSILGRVMQPLNNLRYELRFIEASQQCLVEIKSETLRTKLAQVIEIKKQYLPRVIWNATWGTDEIAQLMSLSSGLYDPEQSQYEISSYSQDIVYVNKRVQRLLQGQYEQDLEYMGEIQQRWQYGSRAGQLQNSARLLISRLDDGTQILKQRIEQKPLCVQGRLNTQAKILESMFFKVYIEKVQPYMSAVNSGADQLFQPLARLAQMQKEVMPQTFNAYYQQTLNVDNKQNIWTLYQQRIKEHTEAWQDLLEQCGLRPTPD
;
A
#
# COMPACT_ATOMS: atom_id res chain seq x y z
N MET A 1 45.20 11.70 43.23
CA MET A 1 44.05 10.82 43.58
C MET A 1 43.64 10.13 42.27
N ASN A 2 44.24 8.96 42.02
CA ASN A 2 44.00 8.21 40.79
C ASN A 2 42.74 7.35 40.93
N ILE A 3 41.69 7.73 40.22
CA ILE A 3 40.50 6.90 40.14
C ILE A 3 40.87 5.68 39.29
N PRO A 4 40.70 4.43 39.81
CA PRO A 4 41.14 3.24 39.09
C PRO A 4 40.30 3.08 37.80
N SER A 5 41.00 2.92 36.70
CA SER A 5 40.48 2.76 35.32
C SER A 5 39.30 1.78 35.19
N ARG A 6 39.19 0.80 36.12
CA ARG A 6 38.11 -0.17 36.16
C ARG A 6 36.74 0.41 36.57
N ILE A 7 36.71 1.49 37.37
CA ILE A 7 35.48 2.16 37.76
C ILE A 7 34.91 3.00 36.59
N LEU A 8 35.80 3.60 35.82
CA LEU A 8 35.40 4.37 34.62
C LEU A 8 34.79 3.49 33.53
N VAL A 9 35.31 2.26 33.35
CA VAL A 9 34.78 1.28 32.37
C VAL A 9 33.43 0.74 32.81
N LEU A 10 33.23 0.49 34.12
CA LEU A 10 31.95 0.04 34.66
C LEU A 10 30.86 1.15 34.55
N PHE A 11 31.21 2.40 34.74
CA PHE A 11 30.27 3.52 34.59
C PHE A 11 29.90 3.78 33.12
N SER A 12 30.85 3.57 32.19
CA SER A 12 30.59 3.64 30.74
C SER A 12 29.68 2.51 30.24
N LEU A 13 29.80 1.30 30.84
CA LEU A 13 28.97 0.14 30.44
C LEU A 13 27.51 0.27 30.91
N VAL A 14 27.27 0.92 32.04
CA VAL A 14 25.91 1.16 32.59
C VAL A 14 25.17 2.21 31.78
N LEU A 15 25.87 3.19 31.17
CA LEU A 15 25.27 4.20 30.29
C LEU A 15 24.81 3.66 28.92
N LEU A 16 25.30 2.49 28.50
CA LEU A 16 24.90 1.83 27.24
C LEU A 16 23.64 0.95 27.38
N LEU A 17 23.14 0.71 28.59
CA LEU A 17 21.96 -0.11 28.84
C LEU A 17 20.64 0.67 28.90
N GLY A 18 20.66 1.98 28.66
CA GLY A 18 19.54 2.89 28.93
C GLY A 18 18.66 3.32 27.76
N ALA A 19 18.76 2.72 26.56
CA ALA A 19 18.08 3.28 25.40
C ALA A 19 17.15 2.32 24.64
N CYS A 20 16.50 1.38 25.32
CA CYS A 20 15.33 0.72 24.74
C CYS A 20 14.07 1.35 25.34
N ASP A 21 13.48 2.33 24.65
CA ASP A 21 12.12 2.75 24.97
C ASP A 21 11.18 1.56 24.67
N PRO A 22 10.56 0.93 25.69
CA PRO A 22 9.65 -0.18 25.46
C PRO A 22 8.43 0.23 24.61
N LEU A 23 8.17 1.53 24.46
CA LEU A 23 7.10 2.08 23.62
C LEU A 23 7.56 2.40 22.18
N ALA A 24 8.81 2.13 21.82
CA ALA A 24 9.32 2.38 20.47
C ALA A 24 8.68 1.48 19.41
N LYS A 25 8.20 0.29 19.79
CA LYS A 25 7.50 -0.61 18.87
C LYS A 25 6.01 -0.33 18.87
N PRO A 26 5.38 -0.12 17.70
CA PRO A 26 3.96 0.22 17.64
C PRO A 26 3.01 -0.77 18.32
N GLU A 27 3.27 -2.08 18.25
CA GLU A 27 2.49 -3.10 18.96
C GLU A 27 2.53 -2.88 20.46
N THR A 28 3.75 -2.82 21.02
CA THR A 28 3.96 -2.64 22.46
C THR A 28 3.36 -1.30 22.93
N MET A 29 3.51 -0.25 22.13
CA MET A 29 2.94 1.06 22.43
C MET A 29 1.41 1.01 22.53
N MET A 30 0.76 0.36 21.56
CA MET A 30 -0.70 0.28 21.52
C MET A 30 -1.25 -0.63 22.62
N ASP A 31 -0.60 -1.76 22.90
CA ASP A 31 -1.01 -2.65 23.99
C ASP A 31 -0.82 -1.97 25.36
N GLU A 32 0.28 -1.27 25.58
CA GLU A 32 0.53 -0.52 26.80
C GLU A 32 -0.42 0.68 26.95
N TYR A 33 -0.82 1.31 25.83
CA TYR A 33 -1.86 2.34 25.85
C TYR A 33 -3.19 1.78 26.39
N VAL A 34 -3.68 0.69 25.83
CA VAL A 34 -4.93 0.02 26.28
C VAL A 34 -4.82 -0.38 27.76
N LYS A 35 -3.71 -0.99 28.17
CA LYS A 35 -3.45 -1.41 29.55
C LYS A 35 -3.49 -0.23 30.53
N ARG A 36 -2.79 0.86 30.20
CA ARG A 36 -2.76 2.05 31.10
C ARG A 36 -4.12 2.71 31.17
N LEU A 37 -4.83 2.80 30.05
CA LEU A 37 -6.18 3.36 30.01
C LEU A 37 -7.12 2.55 30.92
N ALA A 38 -7.13 1.24 30.80
CA ALA A 38 -7.92 0.32 31.63
C ALA A 38 -7.60 0.47 33.12
N ASN A 39 -6.31 0.45 33.46
CA ASN A 39 -5.86 0.59 34.85
C ASN A 39 -6.26 1.92 35.49
N VAL A 40 -6.10 3.05 34.74
CA VAL A 40 -6.45 4.38 35.26
C VAL A 40 -7.96 4.52 35.45
N LEU A 41 -8.75 3.89 34.58
CA LEU A 41 -10.22 3.95 34.63
C LEU A 41 -10.86 2.87 35.53
N ASP A 42 -10.05 1.97 36.09
CA ASP A 42 -10.53 0.85 36.91
C ASP A 42 -11.53 -0.04 36.14
N VAL A 43 -11.13 -0.38 34.90
CA VAL A 43 -11.86 -1.26 33.97
C VAL A 43 -10.95 -2.38 33.55
N GLU A 44 -11.48 -3.59 33.39
CA GLU A 44 -10.69 -4.73 32.86
C GLU A 44 -10.27 -4.47 31.40
N PRO A 45 -8.98 -4.65 31.06
CA PRO A 45 -8.52 -4.47 29.69
C PRO A 45 -9.03 -5.62 28.80
N VAL A 46 -9.53 -5.27 27.63
CA VAL A 46 -9.90 -6.22 26.57
C VAL A 46 -8.94 -6.03 25.40
N TYR A 47 -8.41 -7.13 24.87
CA TYR A 47 -7.57 -7.13 23.67
C TYR A 47 -8.25 -7.97 22.60
N SER A 48 -8.85 -7.28 21.65
CA SER A 48 -9.48 -7.91 20.49
C SER A 48 -8.42 -8.48 19.55
N ASP A 49 -8.77 -9.56 18.86
CA ASP A 49 -7.97 -10.05 17.74
C ASP A 49 -7.89 -8.97 16.64
N LEU A 50 -6.77 -8.97 15.90
CA LEU A 50 -6.66 -8.07 14.77
C LEU A 50 -7.68 -8.43 13.69
N ILE A 51 -8.34 -7.42 13.14
CA ILE A 51 -9.28 -7.65 12.04
C ILE A 51 -8.62 -8.39 10.88
N ASP A 52 -9.36 -9.30 10.26
CA ASP A 52 -8.93 -9.95 9.03
C ASP A 52 -9.06 -9.02 7.83
N ILE A 53 -8.05 -9.04 6.97
CA ILE A 53 -8.05 -8.30 5.71
C ILE A 53 -7.69 -9.19 4.54
N GLU A 54 -8.25 -8.86 3.39
CA GLU A 54 -7.92 -9.53 2.13
C GLU A 54 -6.45 -9.32 1.77
N ARG A 55 -5.81 -10.40 1.38
CA ARG A 55 -4.46 -10.35 0.81
C ARG A 55 -4.55 -10.17 -0.69
N ILE A 56 -3.57 -9.46 -1.25
CA ILE A 56 -3.46 -9.42 -2.71
C ILE A 56 -3.36 -10.86 -3.25
N PRO A 57 -4.17 -11.26 -4.24
CA PRO A 57 -4.12 -12.60 -4.82
C PRO A 57 -2.72 -12.91 -5.38
N ARG A 58 -2.35 -14.19 -5.44
CA ARG A 58 -1.06 -14.60 -6.00
C ARG A 58 -0.96 -14.16 -7.48
N PRO A 59 0.25 -13.93 -8.01
CA PRO A 59 0.45 -13.49 -9.40
C PRO A 59 -0.32 -14.33 -10.41
N ARG A 60 -0.29 -15.67 -10.28
CA ARG A 60 -1.02 -16.58 -11.16
C ARG A 60 -2.55 -16.45 -11.14
N GLU A 61 -3.11 -15.92 -10.06
CA GLU A 61 -4.56 -15.75 -9.86
C GLU A 61 -5.05 -14.40 -10.39
N ARG A 62 -4.15 -13.44 -10.61
CA ARG A 62 -4.45 -12.10 -11.11
C ARG A 62 -3.87 -11.80 -12.50
N ARG A 63 -3.00 -12.67 -13.04
CA ARG A 63 -2.53 -12.56 -14.44
C ARG A 63 -3.65 -12.99 -15.38
N LEU A 64 -3.85 -12.18 -16.40
CA LEU A 64 -4.84 -12.43 -17.44
C LEU A 64 -4.21 -13.21 -18.60
N SER A 65 -4.95 -14.18 -19.13
CA SER A 65 -4.56 -14.86 -20.36
C SER A 65 -4.65 -13.88 -21.53
N ILE A 66 -3.61 -13.90 -22.35
CA ILE A 66 -3.52 -13.13 -23.59
C ILE A 66 -3.41 -14.17 -24.71
N PRO A 67 -4.37 -14.23 -25.65
CA PRO A 67 -4.29 -15.13 -26.79
C PRO A 67 -3.03 -14.85 -27.61
N GLU A 68 -2.34 -15.90 -27.98
CA GLU A 68 -1.22 -15.82 -28.91
C GLU A 68 -1.78 -15.63 -30.33
N HIS A 69 -1.47 -14.50 -30.92
CA HIS A 69 -1.74 -14.23 -32.33
C HIS A 69 -0.40 -14.12 -33.05
N ASP A 70 0.15 -15.26 -33.39
CA ASP A 70 1.45 -15.34 -34.05
C ASP A 70 1.32 -15.18 -35.56
N ILE A 71 2.30 -14.47 -36.14
CA ILE A 71 2.52 -14.45 -37.57
C ILE A 71 3.13 -15.81 -37.93
N ASN A 72 2.51 -16.54 -38.87
CA ASN A 72 3.04 -17.82 -39.30
C ASN A 72 4.41 -17.65 -39.98
N MET A 73 5.16 -18.77 -40.11
CA MET A 73 6.52 -18.77 -40.64
C MET A 73 6.60 -18.17 -42.05
N LEU A 74 5.63 -18.42 -42.92
CA LEU A 74 5.64 -17.91 -44.29
C LEU A 74 5.39 -16.42 -44.34
N ASP A 75 4.42 -15.93 -43.52
CA ASP A 75 4.14 -14.51 -43.39
C ASP A 75 5.35 -13.79 -42.77
N PHE A 76 6.02 -14.40 -41.75
CA PHE A 76 7.25 -13.90 -41.17
C PHE A 76 8.39 -13.70 -42.17
N LEU A 77 8.62 -14.70 -43.04
CA LEU A 77 9.64 -14.58 -44.08
C LEU A 77 9.31 -13.49 -45.12
N SER A 78 8.03 -13.17 -45.28
CA SER A 78 7.56 -12.11 -46.18
C SER A 78 7.73 -10.69 -45.62
N LEU A 79 8.12 -10.55 -44.34
CA LEU A 79 8.45 -9.26 -43.68
C LEU A 79 9.89 -8.81 -43.91
N TYR A 80 10.61 -9.46 -44.84
CA TYR A 80 12.02 -9.14 -45.11
C TYR A 80 12.21 -7.67 -45.47
N GLY A 81 13.15 -7.02 -44.76
CA GLY A 81 13.47 -5.59 -44.91
C GLY A 81 12.66 -4.66 -44.04
N CYS A 82 11.73 -5.17 -43.25
CA CYS A 82 10.87 -4.40 -42.35
C CYS A 82 11.31 -4.60 -40.88
N GLU A 83 11.30 -3.54 -40.05
CA GLU A 83 11.68 -3.59 -38.62
C GLU A 83 10.88 -4.66 -37.84
N LEU A 84 9.63 -4.90 -38.22
CA LEU A 84 8.80 -5.92 -37.60
C LEU A 84 9.44 -7.32 -37.61
N GLN A 85 10.25 -7.66 -38.63
CA GLN A 85 10.96 -8.93 -38.71
C GLN A 85 11.89 -9.14 -37.49
N PHE A 86 12.61 -8.08 -37.07
CA PHE A 86 13.49 -8.14 -35.90
C PHE A 86 12.68 -8.28 -34.60
N VAL A 87 11.60 -7.50 -34.44
CA VAL A 87 10.72 -7.56 -33.29
C VAL A 87 10.11 -8.95 -33.10
N VAL A 88 9.59 -9.58 -34.16
CA VAL A 88 9.04 -10.94 -34.12
C VAL A 88 10.15 -11.96 -33.85
N GLY A 89 11.34 -11.77 -34.45
CA GLY A 89 12.50 -12.62 -34.19
C GLY A 89 12.93 -12.67 -32.73
N GLU A 90 12.93 -11.53 -32.05
CA GLU A 90 13.21 -11.45 -30.60
C GLU A 90 12.21 -12.26 -29.77
N LYS A 91 10.91 -12.20 -30.07
CA LYS A 91 9.86 -12.96 -29.36
C LYS A 91 10.03 -14.47 -29.54
N ASN A 92 10.45 -14.90 -30.71
CA ASN A 92 10.65 -16.33 -31.03
C ASN A 92 11.96 -16.92 -30.47
N SER A 93 12.83 -16.09 -29.90
CA SER A 93 14.03 -16.52 -29.18
C SER A 93 13.70 -17.31 -27.91
N ILE A 94 14.66 -18.05 -27.37
CA ILE A 94 14.50 -18.77 -26.09
C ILE A 94 14.10 -17.82 -24.95
N LEU A 95 14.73 -16.64 -24.87
CA LEU A 95 14.42 -15.61 -23.86
C LEU A 95 13.07 -14.95 -24.12
N GLY A 96 12.69 -14.76 -25.39
CA GLY A 96 11.41 -14.17 -25.74
C GLY A 96 10.19 -15.00 -25.33
N ARG A 97 10.33 -16.33 -25.23
CA ARG A 97 9.25 -17.23 -24.82
C ARG A 97 8.92 -17.16 -23.31
N VAL A 98 9.85 -16.66 -22.48
CA VAL A 98 9.71 -16.56 -21.03
C VAL A 98 9.75 -15.09 -20.55
N MET A 99 9.25 -14.17 -21.36
CA MET A 99 9.25 -12.75 -21.04
C MET A 99 8.49 -12.46 -19.74
N GLN A 100 9.10 -11.65 -18.87
CA GLN A 100 8.41 -11.05 -17.74
C GLN A 100 7.30 -10.09 -18.23
N PRO A 101 6.25 -9.85 -17.44
CA PRO A 101 5.08 -9.06 -17.88
C PRO A 101 5.42 -7.68 -18.47
N LEU A 102 6.38 -6.96 -17.88
CA LEU A 102 6.81 -5.65 -18.38
C LEU A 102 7.52 -5.76 -19.73
N ASN A 103 8.36 -6.78 -19.92
CA ASN A 103 9.03 -7.00 -21.20
C ASN A 103 8.04 -7.44 -22.27
N ASN A 104 6.99 -8.18 -21.89
CA ASN A 104 5.91 -8.50 -22.81
C ASN A 104 5.15 -7.24 -23.24
N LEU A 105 4.89 -6.28 -22.32
CA LEU A 105 4.29 -4.99 -22.66
C LEU A 105 5.19 -4.23 -23.65
N ARG A 106 6.50 -4.13 -23.39
CA ARG A 106 7.45 -3.49 -24.32
C ARG A 106 7.42 -4.12 -25.71
N TYR A 107 7.39 -5.44 -25.76
CA TYR A 107 7.27 -6.18 -27.01
C TYR A 107 5.98 -5.85 -27.77
N GLU A 108 4.84 -5.86 -27.12
CA GLU A 108 3.55 -5.59 -27.74
C GLU A 108 3.47 -4.15 -28.30
N LEU A 109 4.03 -3.17 -27.60
CA LEU A 109 4.10 -1.79 -28.08
C LEU A 109 5.02 -1.65 -29.29
N ARG A 110 6.24 -2.22 -29.24
CA ARG A 110 7.16 -2.26 -30.38
C ARG A 110 6.57 -3.00 -31.58
N PHE A 111 5.83 -4.09 -31.33
CA PHE A 111 5.14 -4.81 -32.39
C PHE A 111 4.10 -3.92 -33.09
N ILE A 112 3.25 -3.22 -32.35
CA ILE A 112 2.23 -2.33 -32.89
C ILE A 112 2.88 -1.20 -33.72
N GLU A 113 3.91 -0.56 -33.20
CA GLU A 113 4.64 0.53 -33.85
C GLU A 113 5.33 0.04 -35.15
N ALA A 114 6.17 -1.00 -35.05
CA ALA A 114 6.87 -1.55 -36.21
C ALA A 114 5.89 -2.07 -37.28
N SER A 115 4.76 -2.66 -36.86
CA SER A 115 3.72 -3.12 -37.79
C SER A 115 3.08 -1.97 -38.58
N GLN A 116 2.80 -0.84 -37.92
CA GLN A 116 2.23 0.34 -38.58
C GLN A 116 3.18 0.92 -39.64
N GLN A 117 4.48 0.96 -39.34
CA GLN A 117 5.51 1.38 -40.32
C GLN A 117 5.60 0.38 -41.45
N CYS A 118 5.60 -0.91 -41.17
CA CYS A 118 5.69 -1.99 -42.14
C CYS A 118 4.51 -2.02 -43.13
N LEU A 119 3.29 -1.67 -42.71
CA LEU A 119 2.10 -1.64 -43.56
C LEU A 119 2.29 -0.77 -44.80
N VAL A 120 3.10 0.29 -44.75
CA VAL A 120 3.37 1.20 -45.87
C VAL A 120 4.30 0.56 -46.89
N GLU A 121 5.19 -0.33 -46.46
CA GLU A 121 6.23 -0.99 -47.30
C GLU A 121 5.76 -2.29 -47.92
N ILE A 122 4.76 -2.96 -47.35
CA ILE A 122 4.26 -4.27 -47.82
C ILE A 122 3.52 -4.11 -49.17
N LYS A 123 4.01 -4.80 -50.20
CA LYS A 123 3.41 -4.83 -51.52
C LYS A 123 2.25 -5.82 -51.67
N SER A 124 2.27 -6.90 -50.90
CA SER A 124 1.22 -7.92 -50.90
C SER A 124 -0.03 -7.45 -50.17
N GLU A 125 -1.14 -7.29 -50.87
CA GLU A 125 -2.43 -6.88 -50.31
C GLU A 125 -2.93 -7.89 -49.25
N THR A 126 -2.74 -9.21 -49.51
CA THR A 126 -3.12 -10.26 -48.57
C THR A 126 -2.34 -10.14 -47.27
N LEU A 127 -1.03 -9.94 -47.34
CA LEU A 127 -0.19 -9.76 -46.15
C LEU A 127 -0.52 -8.47 -45.40
N ARG A 128 -0.78 -7.36 -46.12
CA ARG A 128 -1.19 -6.10 -45.54
C ARG A 128 -2.50 -6.24 -44.74
N THR A 129 -3.50 -6.91 -45.33
CA THR A 129 -4.80 -7.14 -44.66
C THR A 129 -4.63 -7.99 -43.40
N LYS A 130 -3.85 -9.08 -43.47
CA LYS A 130 -3.57 -9.92 -42.29
C LYS A 130 -2.85 -9.14 -41.20
N LEU A 131 -1.82 -8.38 -41.54
CA LEU A 131 -1.08 -7.57 -40.57
C LEU A 131 -1.96 -6.52 -39.90
N ALA A 132 -2.82 -5.82 -40.68
CA ALA A 132 -3.79 -4.88 -40.13
C ALA A 132 -4.74 -5.54 -39.11
N GLN A 133 -5.23 -6.73 -39.42
CA GLN A 133 -6.06 -7.50 -38.49
C GLN A 133 -5.32 -7.85 -37.19
N VAL A 134 -4.06 -8.32 -37.28
CA VAL A 134 -3.24 -8.64 -36.11
C VAL A 134 -3.00 -7.40 -35.24
N ILE A 135 -2.73 -6.24 -35.85
CA ILE A 135 -2.57 -4.99 -35.11
C ILE A 135 -3.84 -4.67 -34.30
N GLU A 136 -5.03 -4.75 -34.91
CA GLU A 136 -6.28 -4.45 -34.21
C GLU A 136 -6.56 -5.45 -33.07
N ILE A 137 -6.27 -6.73 -33.27
CA ILE A 137 -6.37 -7.74 -32.21
C ILE A 137 -5.42 -7.42 -31.05
N LYS A 138 -4.16 -7.08 -31.34
CA LYS A 138 -3.18 -6.73 -30.30
C LYS A 138 -3.59 -5.48 -29.52
N LYS A 139 -4.10 -4.46 -30.20
CA LYS A 139 -4.68 -3.26 -29.54
C LYS A 139 -5.85 -3.61 -28.63
N GLN A 140 -6.73 -4.51 -29.04
CA GLN A 140 -7.85 -4.99 -28.25
C GLN A 140 -7.41 -5.70 -26.96
N TYR A 141 -6.32 -6.47 -27.01
CA TYR A 141 -5.79 -7.16 -25.84
C TYR A 141 -4.78 -6.35 -25.02
N LEU A 142 -4.33 -5.20 -25.53
CA LEU A 142 -3.35 -4.36 -24.86
C LEU A 142 -3.72 -3.97 -23.42
N PRO A 143 -4.99 -3.66 -23.07
CA PRO A 143 -5.37 -3.41 -21.67
C PRO A 143 -5.07 -4.58 -20.73
N ARG A 144 -5.17 -5.85 -21.19
CA ARG A 144 -4.79 -7.02 -20.40
C ARG A 144 -3.28 -7.13 -20.23
N VAL A 145 -2.52 -6.78 -21.26
CA VAL A 145 -1.05 -6.74 -21.20
C VAL A 145 -0.58 -5.69 -20.20
N ILE A 146 -1.20 -4.50 -20.22
CA ILE A 146 -0.94 -3.41 -19.26
C ILE A 146 -1.28 -3.86 -17.83
N TRP A 147 -2.43 -4.53 -17.62
CA TRP A 147 -2.79 -5.12 -16.34
C TRP A 147 -1.71 -6.09 -15.83
N ASN A 148 -1.27 -7.02 -16.68
CA ASN A 148 -0.25 -7.98 -16.31
C ASN A 148 1.09 -7.31 -15.98
N ALA A 149 1.46 -6.23 -16.70
CA ALA A 149 2.68 -5.47 -16.47
C ALA A 149 2.64 -4.54 -15.24
N THR A 150 1.47 -4.35 -14.64
CA THR A 150 1.28 -3.55 -13.43
C THR A 150 0.84 -4.43 -12.26
N TRP A 151 -0.44 -4.81 -12.23
CA TRP A 151 -1.02 -5.61 -11.16
C TRP A 151 -0.65 -7.10 -11.21
N GLY A 152 -0.23 -7.64 -12.36
CA GLY A 152 0.14 -9.04 -12.55
C GLY A 152 1.57 -9.40 -12.11
N THR A 153 2.38 -8.46 -11.62
CA THR A 153 3.80 -8.63 -11.34
C THR A 153 4.06 -9.15 -9.93
N ASP A 154 5.23 -9.77 -9.72
CA ASP A 154 5.64 -10.23 -8.39
C ASP A 154 6.05 -9.05 -7.49
N GLU A 155 6.56 -7.98 -8.09
CA GLU A 155 7.01 -6.77 -7.41
C GLU A 155 5.86 -6.03 -6.72
N ILE A 156 4.69 -5.90 -7.37
CA ILE A 156 3.51 -5.32 -6.71
C ILE A 156 3.01 -6.23 -5.58
N ALA A 157 3.14 -7.55 -5.70
CA ALA A 157 2.81 -8.46 -4.60
C ALA A 157 3.72 -8.25 -3.40
N GLN A 158 5.00 -7.99 -3.64
CA GLN A 158 5.98 -7.71 -2.59
C GLN A 158 5.68 -6.37 -1.90
N LEU A 159 5.40 -5.30 -2.67
CA LEU A 159 4.99 -4.00 -2.12
C LEU A 159 3.77 -4.12 -1.20
N MET A 160 2.80 -4.97 -1.56
CA MET A 160 1.55 -5.21 -0.82
C MET A 160 1.66 -6.31 0.24
N SER A 161 2.84 -6.91 0.44
CA SER A 161 3.02 -8.06 1.32
C SER A 161 2.80 -7.71 2.79
N LEU A 162 1.94 -8.46 3.46
CA LEU A 162 1.66 -8.34 4.90
C LEU A 162 2.73 -9.00 5.79
N SER A 163 3.77 -9.63 5.21
CA SER A 163 4.75 -10.42 5.97
C SER A 163 5.83 -9.60 6.69
N SER A 164 5.92 -8.30 6.42
CA SER A 164 7.06 -7.46 6.85
C SER A 164 6.78 -6.58 8.09
N GLY A 165 5.86 -7.00 8.96
CA GLY A 165 5.56 -6.30 10.21
C GLY A 165 4.77 -5.00 10.02
N LEU A 166 4.99 -4.05 10.91
CA LEU A 166 4.29 -2.76 10.98
C LEU A 166 5.11 -1.64 10.30
N TYR A 167 4.42 -0.57 9.96
CA TYR A 167 5.03 0.65 9.46
C TYR A 167 5.79 1.36 10.59
N ASP A 168 7.04 1.72 10.30
CA ASP A 168 7.90 2.53 11.17
C ASP A 168 8.10 3.91 10.53
N PRO A 169 7.48 4.97 11.10
CA PRO A 169 7.56 6.30 10.53
C PRO A 169 8.98 6.88 10.47
N GLU A 170 9.83 6.57 11.46
CA GLU A 170 11.18 7.13 11.54
C GLU A 170 12.08 6.61 10.40
N GLN A 171 11.91 5.33 10.04
CA GLN A 171 12.72 4.69 9.01
C GLN A 171 12.13 4.79 7.61
N SER A 172 10.81 5.01 7.48
CA SER A 172 10.10 4.71 6.24
C SER A 172 9.42 5.91 5.57
N GLN A 173 9.34 7.06 6.21
CA GLN A 173 8.59 8.22 5.68
C GLN A 173 9.14 8.71 4.32
N TYR A 174 10.46 8.76 4.16
CA TYR A 174 11.07 9.16 2.89
C TYR A 174 10.77 8.16 1.76
N GLU A 175 10.78 6.86 2.08
CA GLU A 175 10.48 5.81 1.10
C GLU A 175 9.01 5.85 0.65
N ILE A 176 8.06 6.15 1.54
CA ILE A 176 6.64 6.32 1.18
C ILE A 176 6.48 7.38 0.10
N SER A 177 7.13 8.53 0.27
CA SER A 177 7.09 9.61 -0.73
C SER A 177 7.69 9.16 -2.07
N SER A 178 8.79 8.44 -2.06
CA SER A 178 9.41 7.88 -3.27
C SER A 178 8.49 6.88 -3.97
N TYR A 179 7.92 5.92 -3.26
CA TYR A 179 6.98 4.95 -3.83
C TYR A 179 5.70 5.63 -4.37
N SER A 180 5.21 6.65 -3.69
CA SER A 180 4.08 7.45 -4.19
C SER A 180 4.38 8.09 -5.55
N GLN A 181 5.55 8.70 -5.70
CA GLN A 181 5.99 9.30 -6.97
C GLN A 181 6.14 8.24 -8.06
N ASP A 182 6.68 7.08 -7.74
CA ASP A 182 6.79 5.94 -8.64
C ASP A 182 5.41 5.50 -9.17
N ILE A 183 4.42 5.34 -8.27
CA ILE A 183 3.07 4.94 -8.65
C ILE A 183 2.40 6.02 -9.50
N VAL A 184 2.59 7.30 -9.18
CA VAL A 184 2.10 8.41 -9.98
C VAL A 184 2.72 8.41 -11.39
N TYR A 185 4.01 8.10 -11.51
CA TYR A 185 4.66 7.93 -12.82
C TYR A 185 4.02 6.79 -13.61
N VAL A 186 3.84 5.61 -12.99
CA VAL A 186 3.17 4.46 -13.61
C VAL A 186 1.76 4.82 -14.06
N ASN A 187 0.99 5.52 -13.23
CA ASN A 187 -0.35 6.00 -13.58
C ASN A 187 -0.37 6.84 -14.86
N LYS A 188 0.58 7.77 -15.00
CA LYS A 188 0.68 8.62 -16.20
C LYS A 188 0.99 7.79 -17.45
N ARG A 189 1.87 6.78 -17.35
CA ARG A 189 2.19 5.90 -18.47
C ARG A 189 1.00 5.02 -18.85
N VAL A 190 0.37 4.38 -17.88
CA VAL A 190 -0.83 3.54 -18.09
C VAL A 190 -1.96 4.36 -18.71
N GLN A 191 -2.22 5.55 -18.21
CA GLN A 191 -3.25 6.43 -18.77
C GLN A 191 -3.01 6.73 -20.27
N ARG A 192 -1.79 7.06 -20.65
CA ARG A 192 -1.44 7.35 -22.06
C ARG A 192 -1.59 6.11 -22.94
N LEU A 193 -1.14 4.95 -22.46
CA LEU A 193 -1.27 3.69 -23.20
C LEU A 193 -2.74 3.32 -23.43
N LEU A 194 -3.60 3.49 -22.41
CA LEU A 194 -5.04 3.25 -22.55
C LEU A 194 -5.74 4.25 -23.48
N GLN A 195 -5.14 5.44 -23.69
CA GLN A 195 -5.60 6.45 -24.67
C GLN A 195 -5.05 6.22 -26.07
N GLY A 196 -4.33 5.12 -26.34
CA GLY A 196 -3.78 4.81 -27.65
C GLY A 196 -2.45 5.50 -27.98
N GLN A 197 -1.79 6.11 -27.00
CA GLN A 197 -0.45 6.71 -27.16
C GLN A 197 0.60 5.64 -26.89
N TYR A 198 0.98 4.88 -27.91
CA TYR A 198 1.83 3.70 -27.77
C TYR A 198 3.33 3.99 -27.73
N GLU A 199 3.76 5.13 -28.25
CA GLU A 199 5.15 5.61 -28.19
C GLU A 199 5.50 6.04 -26.75
N GLN A 200 5.78 5.07 -25.88
CA GLN A 200 6.12 5.31 -24.48
C GLN A 200 7.44 4.65 -24.12
N ASP A 201 8.36 5.43 -23.56
CA ASP A 201 9.50 4.88 -22.85
C ASP A 201 9.06 4.25 -21.52
N LEU A 202 9.29 2.95 -21.40
CA LEU A 202 9.00 2.14 -20.21
C LEU A 202 10.27 1.69 -19.46
N GLU A 203 11.44 2.24 -19.77
CA GLU A 203 12.70 1.83 -19.14
C GLU A 203 12.64 2.08 -17.65
N TYR A 204 12.26 3.27 -17.24
CA TYR A 204 12.14 3.65 -15.84
C TYR A 204 11.09 2.84 -15.05
N MET A 205 10.08 2.25 -15.70
CA MET A 205 9.14 1.33 -15.04
C MET A 205 9.84 0.08 -14.51
N GLY A 206 10.90 -0.39 -15.17
CA GLY A 206 11.70 -1.53 -14.70
C GLY A 206 12.43 -1.20 -13.40
N GLU A 207 13.02 -0.01 -13.29
CA GLU A 207 13.67 0.46 -12.08
C GLU A 207 12.68 0.62 -10.92
N ILE A 208 11.49 1.15 -11.19
CA ILE A 208 10.39 1.26 -10.23
C ILE A 208 10.02 -0.13 -9.68
N GLN A 209 9.79 -1.10 -10.56
CA GLN A 209 9.44 -2.46 -10.14
C GLN A 209 10.56 -3.10 -9.31
N GLN A 210 11.81 -2.89 -9.68
CA GLN A 210 12.96 -3.36 -8.89
C GLN A 210 12.95 -2.75 -7.48
N ARG A 211 12.63 -1.46 -7.31
CA ARG A 211 12.49 -0.86 -5.97
C ARG A 211 11.36 -1.49 -5.16
N TRP A 212 10.21 -1.78 -5.78
CA TRP A 212 9.08 -2.42 -5.11
C TRP A 212 9.39 -3.83 -4.60
N GLN A 213 10.35 -4.52 -5.23
CA GLN A 213 10.77 -5.85 -4.80
C GLN A 213 11.45 -5.86 -3.42
N TYR A 214 12.05 -4.74 -3.00
CA TYR A 214 12.79 -4.66 -1.74
C TYR A 214 11.99 -4.06 -0.57
N GLY A 215 10.77 -3.57 -0.80
CA GLY A 215 9.97 -2.93 0.24
C GLY A 215 8.51 -3.38 0.25
N SER A 216 7.99 -3.64 1.45
CA SER A 216 6.57 -4.03 1.67
C SER A 216 5.78 -2.90 2.31
N ARG A 217 6.06 -1.64 1.93
CA ARG A 217 5.55 -0.45 2.64
C ARG A 217 4.03 -0.36 2.65
N ALA A 218 3.38 -0.71 1.54
CA ALA A 218 1.92 -0.76 1.49
C ALA A 218 1.34 -1.83 2.43
N GLY A 219 1.96 -3.02 2.48
CA GLY A 219 1.57 -4.07 3.42
C GLY A 219 1.80 -3.70 4.88
N GLN A 220 2.91 -3.02 5.19
CA GLN A 220 3.19 -2.52 6.54
C GLN A 220 2.16 -1.49 7.00
N LEU A 221 1.73 -0.57 6.13
CA LEU A 221 0.66 0.38 6.42
C LEU A 221 -0.67 -0.33 6.67
N GLN A 222 -1.01 -1.36 5.88
CA GLN A 222 -2.22 -2.17 6.12
C GLN A 222 -2.17 -2.88 7.47
N ASN A 223 -1.04 -3.48 7.85
CA ASN A 223 -0.87 -4.11 9.16
C ASN A 223 -1.01 -3.10 10.30
N SER A 224 -0.45 -1.89 10.14
CA SER A 224 -0.57 -0.82 11.13
C SER A 224 -1.99 -0.32 11.27
N ALA A 225 -2.73 -0.20 10.17
CA ALA A 225 -4.15 0.13 10.21
C ALA A 225 -4.96 -0.95 10.95
N ARG A 226 -4.69 -2.24 10.72
CA ARG A 226 -5.32 -3.34 11.46
C ARG A 226 -5.10 -3.24 12.97
N LEU A 227 -3.86 -3.02 13.38
CA LEU A 227 -3.50 -2.84 14.79
C LEU A 227 -4.25 -1.65 15.40
N LEU A 228 -4.19 -0.51 14.72
CA LEU A 228 -4.83 0.73 15.20
C LEU A 228 -6.35 0.57 15.27
N ILE A 229 -7.00 -0.02 14.28
CA ILE A 229 -8.44 -0.29 14.28
C ILE A 229 -8.83 -1.10 15.52
N SER A 230 -8.15 -2.23 15.79
CA SER A 230 -8.48 -3.09 16.93
C SER A 230 -8.19 -2.42 18.27
N ARG A 231 -7.03 -1.80 18.44
CA ARG A 231 -6.65 -1.19 19.73
C ARG A 231 -7.37 0.13 20.04
N LEU A 232 -7.76 0.91 19.02
CA LEU A 232 -8.61 2.08 19.23
C LEU A 232 -10.04 1.66 19.60
N ASP A 233 -10.54 0.56 19.04
CA ASP A 233 -11.83 0.00 19.42
C ASP A 233 -11.82 -0.49 20.87
N ASP A 234 -10.79 -1.27 21.27
CA ASP A 234 -10.57 -1.71 22.65
C ASP A 234 -10.56 -0.52 23.62
N GLY A 235 -9.78 0.52 23.31
CA GLY A 235 -9.72 1.74 24.10
C GLY A 235 -11.06 2.50 24.14
N THR A 236 -11.79 2.53 23.04
CA THR A 236 -13.12 3.16 22.96
C THR A 236 -14.12 2.43 23.86
N GLN A 237 -14.10 1.11 23.89
CA GLN A 237 -14.94 0.31 24.76
C GLN A 237 -14.65 0.60 26.25
N ILE A 238 -13.38 0.69 26.63
CA ILE A 238 -12.98 1.03 28.01
C ILE A 238 -13.50 2.43 28.41
N LEU A 239 -13.36 3.42 27.52
CA LEU A 239 -13.85 4.77 27.76
C LEU A 239 -15.37 4.80 27.94
N LYS A 240 -16.12 4.17 27.04
CA LYS A 240 -17.59 4.07 27.07
C LYS A 240 -18.07 3.34 28.31
N GLN A 241 -17.48 2.19 28.63
CA GLN A 241 -17.81 1.43 29.83
C GLN A 241 -17.64 2.27 31.09
N ARG A 242 -16.57 3.05 31.18
CA ARG A 242 -16.36 3.96 32.31
C ARG A 242 -17.42 5.05 32.37
N ILE A 243 -17.77 5.67 31.25
CA ILE A 243 -18.80 6.71 31.18
C ILE A 243 -20.15 6.19 31.67
N GLU A 244 -20.52 4.97 31.26
CA GLU A 244 -21.81 4.34 31.57
C GLU A 244 -21.91 3.85 33.03
N GLN A 245 -20.84 3.29 33.59
CA GLN A 245 -20.90 2.67 34.90
C GLN A 245 -20.72 3.66 36.06
N LYS A 246 -19.78 4.61 35.93
CA LYS A 246 -19.43 5.53 36.98
C LYS A 246 -18.81 6.78 36.43
N PRO A 247 -19.39 7.96 36.66
CA PRO A 247 -18.79 9.22 36.20
C PRO A 247 -17.38 9.39 36.78
N LEU A 248 -16.45 9.89 35.96
CA LEU A 248 -15.07 10.17 36.36
C LEU A 248 -15.04 11.33 37.39
N CYS A 249 -15.80 12.37 37.14
CA CYS A 249 -15.93 13.53 37.99
C CYS A 249 -17.39 13.78 38.40
N VAL A 250 -17.62 14.04 39.68
CA VAL A 250 -18.95 14.40 40.21
C VAL A 250 -19.08 15.92 40.19
N GLN A 251 -20.10 16.44 39.52
CA GLN A 251 -20.37 17.90 39.41
C GLN A 251 -19.18 18.71 38.87
N GLY A 252 -18.41 18.13 37.91
CA GLY A 252 -17.23 18.80 37.33
C GLY A 252 -16.03 18.93 38.25
N ARG A 253 -16.04 18.34 39.44
CA ARG A 253 -14.92 18.47 40.39
C ARG A 253 -13.82 17.48 40.09
N LEU A 254 -12.61 18.01 39.77
CA LEU A 254 -11.42 17.25 39.55
C LEU A 254 -11.03 16.42 40.79
N ASN A 255 -10.83 15.14 40.63
CA ASN A 255 -10.29 14.24 41.65
C ASN A 255 -8.90 13.72 41.25
N THR A 256 -8.26 12.93 42.10
CA THR A 256 -6.92 12.38 41.86
C THR A 256 -6.89 11.46 40.61
N GLN A 257 -7.93 10.66 40.40
CA GLN A 257 -8.03 9.77 39.24
C GLN A 257 -8.12 10.58 37.93
N ALA A 258 -8.90 11.67 37.91
CA ALA A 258 -8.99 12.55 36.74
C ALA A 258 -7.65 13.21 36.39
N LYS A 259 -6.86 13.62 37.38
CA LYS A 259 -5.50 14.15 37.16
C LYS A 259 -4.53 13.13 36.60
N ILE A 260 -4.61 11.89 37.06
CA ILE A 260 -3.81 10.78 36.54
C ILE A 260 -4.21 10.48 35.09
N LEU A 261 -5.52 10.45 34.80
CA LEU A 261 -6.04 10.26 33.43
C LEU A 261 -5.59 11.38 32.50
N GLU A 262 -5.69 12.63 32.91
CA GLU A 262 -5.20 13.79 32.14
C GLU A 262 -3.72 13.66 31.81
N SER A 263 -2.89 13.31 32.81
CA SER A 263 -1.46 13.06 32.59
C SER A 263 -1.20 11.92 31.59
N MET A 264 -1.96 10.83 31.69
CA MET A 264 -1.87 9.69 30.75
C MET A 264 -2.35 10.08 29.34
N PHE A 265 -3.44 10.85 29.24
CA PHE A 265 -3.93 11.38 27.96
C PHE A 265 -2.84 12.16 27.24
N PHE A 266 -2.19 13.13 27.90
CA PHE A 266 -1.14 13.91 27.26
C PHE A 266 0.13 13.10 26.97
N LYS A 267 0.66 12.35 27.95
CA LYS A 267 1.96 11.68 27.83
C LYS A 267 1.93 10.40 26.99
N VAL A 268 0.78 9.75 26.84
CA VAL A 268 0.68 8.50 26.10
C VAL A 268 -0.14 8.70 24.83
N TYR A 269 -1.38 9.18 24.95
CA TYR A 269 -2.23 9.31 23.77
C TYR A 269 -1.74 10.43 22.83
N ILE A 270 -1.55 11.65 23.34
CA ILE A 270 -1.16 12.80 22.52
C ILE A 270 0.31 12.72 22.08
N GLU A 271 1.23 12.35 22.97
CA GLU A 271 2.67 12.36 22.64
C GLU A 271 3.15 11.11 21.90
N LYS A 272 2.44 9.97 21.98
CA LYS A 272 2.89 8.69 21.39
C LYS A 272 1.91 8.11 20.37
N VAL A 273 0.65 7.89 20.77
CA VAL A 273 -0.35 7.22 19.94
C VAL A 273 -0.79 8.09 18.77
N GLN A 274 -1.14 9.34 19.02
CA GLN A 274 -1.64 10.26 18.00
C GLN A 274 -0.63 10.55 16.88
N PRO A 275 0.67 10.77 17.14
CA PRO A 275 1.67 10.92 16.09
C PRO A 275 1.79 9.67 15.21
N TYR A 276 1.73 8.45 15.80
CA TYR A 276 1.75 7.22 15.03
C TYR A 276 0.51 7.07 14.15
N MET A 277 -0.68 7.33 14.70
CA MET A 277 -1.93 7.35 13.94
C MET A 277 -1.84 8.32 12.75
N SER A 278 -1.34 9.53 12.98
CA SER A 278 -1.17 10.55 11.94
C SER A 278 -0.18 10.11 10.85
N ALA A 279 0.93 9.49 11.24
CA ALA A 279 1.93 8.98 10.31
C ALA A 279 1.38 7.85 9.43
N VAL A 280 0.66 6.89 10.02
CA VAL A 280 -0.01 5.80 9.27
C VAL A 280 -1.06 6.38 8.32
N ASN A 281 -1.86 7.33 8.77
CA ASN A 281 -2.86 8.00 7.93
C ASN A 281 -2.21 8.71 6.73
N SER A 282 -1.21 9.54 6.98
CA SER A 282 -0.48 10.27 5.93
C SER A 282 0.20 9.33 4.94
N GLY A 283 0.84 8.26 5.43
CA GLY A 283 1.46 7.25 4.59
C GLY A 283 0.44 6.50 3.73
N ALA A 284 -0.71 6.17 4.30
CA ALA A 284 -1.81 5.53 3.59
C ALA A 284 -2.35 6.41 2.47
N ASP A 285 -2.65 7.66 2.75
CA ASP A 285 -3.13 8.61 1.75
C ASP A 285 -2.14 8.76 0.58
N GLN A 286 -0.84 8.87 0.89
CA GLN A 286 0.19 9.00 -0.14
C GLN A 286 0.30 7.78 -1.04
N LEU A 287 0.18 6.55 -0.51
CA LEU A 287 0.36 5.32 -1.30
C LEU A 287 -0.95 4.81 -1.91
N PHE A 288 -2.02 4.76 -1.13
CA PHE A 288 -3.24 4.06 -1.57
C PHE A 288 -4.11 4.90 -2.50
N GLN A 289 -4.05 6.24 -2.48
CA GLN A 289 -4.75 7.05 -3.48
C GLN A 289 -4.22 6.81 -4.92
N PRO A 290 -2.91 6.89 -5.20
CA PRO A 290 -2.42 6.58 -6.55
C PRO A 290 -2.57 5.10 -6.91
N LEU A 291 -2.49 4.14 -5.97
CA LEU A 291 -2.76 2.73 -6.22
C LEU A 291 -4.24 2.49 -6.57
N ALA A 292 -5.16 3.11 -5.87
CA ALA A 292 -6.59 3.06 -6.17
C ALA A 292 -6.88 3.58 -7.58
N ARG A 293 -6.23 4.71 -7.96
CA ARG A 293 -6.34 5.27 -9.32
C ARG A 293 -5.80 4.29 -10.38
N LEU A 294 -4.67 3.62 -10.12
CA LEU A 294 -4.11 2.62 -11.03
C LEU A 294 -5.08 1.46 -11.27
N ALA A 295 -5.73 0.96 -10.21
CA ALA A 295 -6.72 -0.10 -10.30
C ALA A 295 -8.00 0.37 -11.01
N GLN A 296 -8.47 1.57 -10.69
CA GLN A 296 -9.69 2.14 -11.29
C GLN A 296 -9.57 2.35 -12.80
N MET A 297 -8.42 2.82 -13.29
CA MET A 297 -8.16 2.99 -14.73
C MET A 297 -8.22 1.66 -15.50
N GLN A 298 -8.00 0.55 -14.83
CA GLN A 298 -7.95 -0.79 -15.41
C GLN A 298 -9.13 -1.69 -14.99
N LYS A 299 -10.20 -1.08 -14.44
CA LYS A 299 -11.34 -1.80 -13.86
C LYS A 299 -12.03 -2.76 -14.85
N GLU A 300 -12.09 -2.38 -16.12
CA GLU A 300 -12.76 -3.18 -17.17
C GLU A 300 -12.10 -4.55 -17.40
N VAL A 301 -10.79 -4.64 -17.18
CA VAL A 301 -10.04 -5.89 -17.35
C VAL A 301 -9.66 -6.55 -16.04
N MET A 302 -10.07 -5.97 -14.91
CA MET A 302 -9.76 -6.50 -13.58
C MET A 302 -10.31 -7.92 -13.40
N PRO A 303 -9.46 -8.92 -13.04
CA PRO A 303 -9.95 -10.29 -12.84
C PRO A 303 -10.83 -10.38 -11.59
N GLN A 304 -11.82 -11.27 -11.63
CA GLN A 304 -12.76 -11.49 -10.52
C GLN A 304 -12.04 -11.87 -9.22
N THR A 305 -10.95 -12.60 -9.31
CA THR A 305 -10.11 -12.98 -8.15
C THR A 305 -9.50 -11.78 -7.41
N PHE A 306 -9.33 -10.64 -8.08
CA PHE A 306 -8.78 -9.42 -7.49
C PHE A 306 -9.88 -8.54 -6.83
N ASN A 307 -11.16 -8.81 -7.11
CA ASN A 307 -12.24 -7.92 -6.72
C ASN A 307 -12.38 -7.78 -5.19
N ALA A 308 -12.26 -8.85 -4.41
CA ALA A 308 -12.36 -8.78 -2.95
C ALA A 308 -11.27 -7.85 -2.38
N TYR A 309 -10.02 -8.02 -2.80
CA TYR A 309 -8.92 -7.14 -2.42
C TYR A 309 -9.14 -5.69 -2.86
N TYR A 310 -9.60 -5.47 -4.10
CA TYR A 310 -9.95 -4.15 -4.60
C TYR A 310 -10.98 -3.46 -3.72
N GLN A 311 -12.08 -4.14 -3.41
CA GLN A 311 -13.15 -3.57 -2.59
C GLN A 311 -12.68 -3.21 -1.19
N GLN A 312 -11.93 -4.08 -0.54
CA GLN A 312 -11.52 -3.86 0.85
C GLN A 312 -10.34 -2.88 0.99
N THR A 313 -9.47 -2.79 -0.02
CA THR A 313 -8.20 -2.04 0.13
C THR A 313 -8.09 -0.82 -0.78
N LEU A 314 -8.61 -0.88 -2.00
CA LEU A 314 -8.38 0.13 -3.04
C LEU A 314 -9.63 0.93 -3.42
N ASN A 315 -10.83 0.40 -3.19
CA ASN A 315 -12.07 1.11 -3.53
C ASN A 315 -12.44 2.10 -2.43
N VAL A 316 -12.12 3.37 -2.63
CA VAL A 316 -12.37 4.46 -1.67
C VAL A 316 -13.87 4.73 -1.42
N ASP A 317 -14.75 4.33 -2.34
CA ASP A 317 -16.20 4.50 -2.21
C ASP A 317 -16.84 3.39 -1.37
N ASN A 318 -16.11 2.32 -1.07
CA ASN A 318 -16.63 1.23 -0.26
C ASN A 318 -16.51 1.55 1.24
N LYS A 319 -17.64 1.60 1.93
CA LYS A 319 -17.70 1.84 3.38
C LYS A 319 -16.99 0.78 4.23
N GLN A 320 -16.77 -0.42 3.68
CA GLN A 320 -16.04 -1.50 4.33
C GLN A 320 -14.54 -1.51 3.94
N ASN A 321 -14.07 -0.48 3.24
CA ASN A 321 -12.66 -0.31 2.96
C ASN A 321 -11.89 -0.11 4.27
N ILE A 322 -10.71 -0.72 4.40
CA ILE A 322 -9.90 -0.66 5.63
C ILE A 322 -9.58 0.78 6.06
N TRP A 323 -9.36 1.68 5.11
CA TRP A 323 -9.02 3.08 5.39
C TRP A 323 -10.24 3.86 5.89
N THR A 324 -11.43 3.59 5.35
CA THR A 324 -12.70 4.14 5.84
C THR A 324 -12.98 3.66 7.25
N LEU A 325 -12.80 2.37 7.52
CA LEU A 325 -12.96 1.80 8.85
C LEU A 325 -11.94 2.40 9.84
N TYR A 326 -10.70 2.58 9.42
CA TYR A 326 -9.65 3.21 10.23
C TYR A 326 -10.03 4.64 10.64
N GLN A 327 -10.47 5.47 9.69
CA GLN A 327 -10.94 6.83 9.96
C GLN A 327 -12.14 6.84 10.93
N GLN A 328 -13.06 5.92 10.76
CA GLN A 328 -14.19 5.77 11.66
C GLN A 328 -13.76 5.47 13.10
N ARG A 329 -12.79 4.54 13.30
CA ARG A 329 -12.28 4.21 14.63
C ARG A 329 -11.52 5.37 15.28
N ILE A 330 -10.76 6.13 14.52
CA ILE A 330 -10.12 7.37 15.01
C ILE A 330 -11.19 8.34 15.54
N LYS A 331 -12.23 8.57 14.75
CA LYS A 331 -13.32 9.47 15.12
C LYS A 331 -14.04 9.02 16.39
N GLU A 332 -14.48 7.77 16.42
CA GLU A 332 -15.21 7.18 17.58
C GLU A 332 -14.36 7.24 18.86
N HIS A 333 -13.06 6.96 18.74
CA HIS A 333 -12.14 7.03 19.87
C HIS A 333 -11.93 8.45 20.38
N THR A 334 -11.78 9.41 19.46
CA THR A 334 -11.64 10.83 19.81
C THR A 334 -12.89 11.36 20.49
N GLU A 335 -14.08 11.02 19.98
CA GLU A 335 -15.36 11.39 20.59
C GLU A 335 -15.50 10.83 22.01
N ALA A 336 -15.17 9.54 22.21
CA ALA A 336 -15.21 8.92 23.54
C ALA A 336 -14.26 9.58 24.55
N TRP A 337 -13.06 10.02 24.11
CA TRP A 337 -12.16 10.82 24.93
C TRP A 337 -12.75 12.17 25.29
N GLN A 338 -13.35 12.87 24.32
CA GLN A 338 -13.98 14.18 24.56
C GLN A 338 -15.12 14.05 25.57
N ASP A 339 -15.98 13.06 25.43
CA ASP A 339 -17.10 12.81 26.33
C ASP A 339 -16.63 12.54 27.78
N LEU A 340 -15.57 11.73 27.94
CA LEU A 340 -15.03 11.44 29.26
C LEU A 340 -14.38 12.67 29.92
N LEU A 341 -13.58 13.43 29.16
CA LEU A 341 -12.90 14.63 29.66
C LEU A 341 -13.89 15.75 29.97
N GLU A 342 -14.99 15.86 29.23
CA GLU A 342 -16.06 16.86 29.50
C GLU A 342 -16.68 16.69 30.86
N GLN A 343 -16.82 15.46 31.39
CA GLN A 343 -17.31 15.23 32.76
C GLN A 343 -16.50 15.95 33.83
N CYS A 344 -15.23 16.23 33.54
CA CYS A 344 -14.30 16.90 34.46
C CYS A 344 -14.02 18.38 34.10
N GLY A 345 -14.66 18.90 33.06
CA GLY A 345 -14.36 20.24 32.55
C GLY A 345 -12.98 20.35 31.90
N LEU A 346 -12.41 19.21 31.45
CA LEU A 346 -11.09 19.11 30.83
C LEU A 346 -11.13 18.97 29.29
N ARG A 347 -12.29 19.19 28.68
CA ARG A 347 -12.41 19.09 27.22
C ARG A 347 -11.50 20.12 26.56
N PRO A 348 -10.58 19.71 25.69
CA PRO A 348 -9.79 20.63 24.89
C PRO A 348 -10.71 21.52 24.05
N THR A 349 -10.64 22.83 24.24
CA THR A 349 -11.32 23.79 23.35
C THR A 349 -10.41 24.01 22.14
N PRO A 350 -10.93 23.97 20.91
CA PRO A 350 -10.13 24.43 19.78
C PRO A 350 -9.84 25.91 19.95
N ASP A 351 -8.56 26.28 19.89
CA ASP A 351 -8.10 27.68 19.82
C ASP A 351 -8.52 28.35 18.51
#